data_a6305a2e7cf46a4c3ed65cc9573276c0
#
_entry.id   a6305a2e7cf46a4c3ed65cc9573276c0
#
_cell.length_a   1.000
_cell.length_b   1.000
_cell.length_c   1.000
_cell.angle_alpha   90.00
_cell.angle_beta   90.00
_cell.angle_gamma   90.00
#
_symmetry.space_group_name_H-M   'P 1'
#
loop_
_entity.id
_entity.type
_entity.pdbx_description
1 polymer ?
#
loop_
_entity_poly.entity_id
_entity_poly.type
_entity_poly.pdbx_seq_one_letter_code
_entity_poly.pdbx_strand_id
1 'polypeptide(L)'
;MRVLVTGSAGFIGFHLSRLLLAEGHAVTGLDGFSDYYDVGLKRARHAELARHPGFEAVEGRIETPGLLSALMARTVPEIVVHLAAQAGVRYSLENPQAYADANLMGSFQLLEAVRAHPVRHLLLASTSSAYGGNTELPFRETDRAVSPLTLYAASKLAMEAMAHSYSHLFAIPTTAFRFFTVYGPWGRPDMALFLFTRKILAGEPIEVFSGGSAERDFTYVTDLVDAIRRLADVPPPLPGTGAPVGACDTLSSSAPYRLVNIGGGRPVRLDAMIAALEAALGRRAERILKPLPPGDVARTHASTELLQALIGRVPETPIGTGIPAFVAWYRSYYGV
;
A
#
# COMPACT_ATOMS: atom_id res chain seq x y z
N MET A 1 19.06 -5.07 -10.16
CA MET A 1 17.82 -5.29 -10.94
C MET A 1 17.32 -3.95 -11.47
N ARG A 2 16.59 -3.97 -12.59
CA ARG A 2 15.80 -2.83 -13.08
C ARG A 2 14.36 -3.00 -12.58
N VAL A 3 13.87 -2.01 -11.84
CA VAL A 3 12.54 -2.06 -11.21
C VAL A 3 11.70 -0.87 -11.67
N LEU A 4 10.50 -1.13 -12.17
CA LEU A 4 9.49 -0.11 -12.42
C LEU A 4 8.59 0.00 -11.18
N VAL A 5 8.55 1.19 -10.56
CA VAL A 5 7.66 1.51 -9.44
C VAL A 5 6.63 2.53 -9.91
N THR A 6 5.37 2.13 -10.03
CA THR A 6 4.28 3.09 -10.26
C THR A 6 3.79 3.65 -8.93
N GLY A 7 3.43 4.92 -8.89
CA GLY A 7 3.11 5.62 -7.65
C GLY A 7 4.35 5.97 -6.82
N SER A 8 5.48 6.21 -7.48
CA SER A 8 6.79 6.44 -6.85
C SER A 8 6.87 7.70 -5.99
N ALA A 9 6.09 8.74 -6.26
CA ALA A 9 5.95 9.94 -5.43
C ALA A 9 4.88 9.77 -4.33
N GLY A 10 4.18 8.65 -4.30
CA GLY A 10 3.27 8.26 -3.22
C GLY A 10 4.04 7.88 -1.94
N PHE A 11 3.32 7.71 -0.83
CA PHE A 11 3.92 7.40 0.47
C PHE A 11 4.75 6.11 0.44
N ILE A 12 4.15 4.99 0.05
CA ILE A 12 4.82 3.68 0.02
C ILE A 12 5.86 3.62 -1.10
N GLY A 13 5.50 4.14 -2.30
CA GLY A 13 6.37 4.14 -3.47
C GLY A 13 7.68 4.90 -3.24
N PHE A 14 7.62 6.01 -2.51
CA PHE A 14 8.81 6.77 -2.11
C PHE A 14 9.75 5.95 -1.24
N HIS A 15 9.25 5.32 -0.18
CA HIS A 15 10.08 4.52 0.72
C HIS A 15 10.64 3.27 0.03
N LEU A 16 9.82 2.60 -0.80
CA LEU A 16 10.29 1.45 -1.58
C LEU A 16 11.39 1.85 -2.57
N SER A 17 11.19 2.94 -3.31
CA SER A 17 12.20 3.44 -4.25
C SER A 17 13.51 3.78 -3.55
N ARG A 18 13.45 4.43 -2.37
CA ARG A 18 14.64 4.71 -1.55
C ARG A 18 15.38 3.44 -1.14
N LEU A 19 14.64 2.41 -0.68
CA LEU A 19 15.23 1.13 -0.29
C LEU A 19 15.92 0.47 -1.48
N LEU A 20 15.24 0.37 -2.61
CA LEU A 20 15.78 -0.24 -3.82
C LEU A 20 17.04 0.48 -4.33
N LEU A 21 17.04 1.81 -4.31
CA LEU A 21 18.19 2.63 -4.70
C LEU A 21 19.37 2.44 -3.73
N ALA A 22 19.10 2.37 -2.42
CA ALA A 22 20.14 2.12 -1.41
C ALA A 22 20.77 0.72 -1.56
N GLU A 23 20.03 -0.25 -2.09
CA GLU A 23 20.54 -1.60 -2.44
C GLU A 23 21.22 -1.66 -3.81
N GLY A 24 21.38 -0.53 -4.51
CA GLY A 24 22.07 -0.45 -5.80
C GLY A 24 21.22 -0.90 -7.00
N HIS A 25 19.89 -0.91 -6.87
CA HIS A 25 18.99 -1.21 -7.99
C HIS A 25 18.73 0.04 -8.83
N ALA A 26 18.49 -0.14 -10.14
CA ALA A 26 17.99 0.93 -11.00
C ALA A 26 16.47 1.00 -10.89
N VAL A 27 15.93 2.18 -10.58
CA VAL A 27 14.50 2.39 -10.36
C VAL A 27 13.95 3.39 -11.37
N THR A 28 12.99 2.98 -12.18
CA THR A 28 12.15 3.87 -12.97
C THR A 28 10.86 4.15 -12.16
N GLY A 29 10.67 5.39 -11.75
CA GLY A 29 9.50 5.82 -10.97
C GLY A 29 8.48 6.54 -11.85
N LEU A 30 7.26 5.99 -11.97
CA LEU A 30 6.12 6.65 -12.64
C LEU A 30 5.14 7.18 -11.60
N ASP A 31 4.77 8.47 -11.69
CA ASP A 31 3.72 9.08 -10.87
C ASP A 31 2.94 10.15 -11.64
N GLY A 32 1.63 10.22 -11.41
CA GLY A 32 0.75 11.20 -12.05
C GLY A 32 0.51 12.46 -11.22
N PHE A 33 1.10 12.57 -10.03
CA PHE A 33 0.97 13.72 -9.11
C PHE A 33 -0.48 14.18 -8.90
N SER A 34 -1.42 13.24 -8.76
CA SER A 34 -2.84 13.57 -8.54
C SER A 34 -3.01 14.53 -7.36
N ASP A 35 -3.99 15.41 -7.46
CA ASP A 35 -4.31 16.49 -6.51
C ASP A 35 -5.21 16.03 -5.33
N TYR A 36 -5.37 14.73 -5.15
CA TYR A 36 -6.14 14.15 -4.04
C TYR A 36 -5.67 14.64 -2.67
N TYR A 37 -4.38 14.87 -2.50
CA TYR A 37 -3.78 15.56 -1.36
C TYR A 37 -2.60 16.42 -1.83
N ASP A 38 -2.01 17.18 -0.91
CA ASP A 38 -0.93 18.14 -1.16
C ASP A 38 0.11 17.61 -2.18
N VAL A 39 0.10 18.21 -3.36
CA VAL A 39 1.04 17.92 -4.45
C VAL A 39 2.47 18.33 -4.07
N GLY A 40 2.63 19.35 -3.22
CA GLY A 40 3.94 19.80 -2.72
C GLY A 40 4.68 18.67 -2.00
N LEU A 41 3.97 17.89 -1.16
CA LEU A 41 4.55 16.73 -0.49
C LEU A 41 4.97 15.64 -1.48
N LYS A 42 4.21 15.41 -2.56
CA LYS A 42 4.59 14.46 -3.61
C LYS A 42 5.83 14.94 -4.38
N ARG A 43 5.87 16.21 -4.74
CA ARG A 43 7.03 16.85 -5.40
C ARG A 43 8.28 16.79 -4.53
N ALA A 44 8.16 17.00 -3.21
CA ALA A 44 9.27 16.90 -2.26
C ALA A 44 9.84 15.47 -2.20
N ARG A 45 8.99 14.42 -2.12
CA ARG A 45 9.42 13.02 -2.20
C ARG A 45 10.13 12.73 -3.51
N HIS A 46 9.58 13.20 -4.62
CA HIS A 46 10.14 13.00 -5.95
C HIS A 46 11.51 13.68 -6.11
N ALA A 47 11.65 14.92 -5.62
CA ALA A 47 12.91 15.65 -5.64
C ALA A 47 14.00 14.95 -4.81
N GLU A 48 13.63 14.32 -3.70
CA GLU A 48 14.54 13.52 -2.89
C GLU A 48 15.05 12.29 -3.67
N LEU A 49 14.16 11.55 -4.35
CA LEU A 49 14.52 10.41 -5.17
C LEU A 49 15.39 10.80 -6.37
N ALA A 50 15.09 11.94 -7.02
CA ALA A 50 15.78 12.42 -8.21
C ALA A 50 17.25 12.81 -7.97
N ARG A 51 17.67 12.95 -6.70
CA ARG A 51 19.09 13.14 -6.35
C ARG A 51 19.93 11.88 -6.52
N HIS A 52 19.28 10.72 -6.60
CA HIS A 52 20.00 9.46 -6.73
C HIS A 52 20.22 9.11 -8.20
N PRO A 53 21.48 8.85 -8.65
CA PRO A 53 21.78 8.61 -10.06
C PRO A 53 21.10 7.38 -10.66
N GLY A 54 20.70 6.42 -9.83
CA GLY A 54 19.96 5.21 -10.23
C GLY A 54 18.46 5.41 -10.38
N PHE A 55 17.94 6.63 -10.15
CA PHE A 55 16.51 6.92 -10.27
C PHE A 55 16.18 7.65 -11.55
N GLU A 56 15.28 7.07 -12.34
CA GLU A 56 14.67 7.71 -13.50
C GLU A 56 13.24 8.11 -13.18
N ALA A 57 12.96 9.42 -13.27
CA ALA A 57 11.66 10.00 -12.99
C ALA A 57 10.80 10.12 -14.25
N VAL A 58 9.57 9.60 -14.20
CA VAL A 58 8.58 9.74 -15.27
C VAL A 58 7.28 10.29 -14.69
N GLU A 59 6.81 11.41 -15.24
CA GLU A 59 5.52 11.98 -14.90
C GLU A 59 4.46 11.49 -15.91
N GLY A 60 3.38 10.89 -15.39
CA GLY A 60 2.30 10.41 -16.22
C GLY A 60 1.28 9.60 -15.43
N ARG A 61 0.05 9.55 -15.96
CA ARG A 61 -1.06 8.81 -15.33
C ARG A 61 -1.10 7.39 -15.90
N ILE A 62 -1.29 6.41 -14.99
CA ILE A 62 -1.25 4.98 -15.36
C ILE A 62 -2.38 4.56 -16.30
N GLU A 63 -3.50 5.25 -16.29
CA GLU A 63 -4.64 5.02 -17.19
C GLU A 63 -4.41 5.57 -18.61
N THR A 64 -3.33 6.32 -18.85
CA THR A 64 -3.01 6.86 -20.18
C THR A 64 -2.69 5.72 -21.15
N PRO A 65 -3.46 5.56 -22.23
CA PRO A 65 -3.23 4.47 -23.20
C PRO A 65 -1.82 4.48 -23.78
N GLY A 66 -1.17 3.31 -23.76
CA GLY A 66 0.15 3.10 -24.35
C GLY A 66 1.34 3.62 -23.52
N LEU A 67 1.14 4.47 -22.51
CA LEU A 67 2.24 5.04 -21.69
C LEU A 67 3.07 3.95 -21.02
N LEU A 68 2.42 3.02 -20.31
CA LEU A 68 3.10 1.94 -19.59
C LEU A 68 3.82 1.00 -20.56
N SER A 69 3.21 0.67 -21.71
CA SER A 69 3.83 -0.18 -22.72
C SER A 69 5.08 0.47 -23.31
N ALA A 70 5.03 1.75 -23.69
CA ALA A 70 6.18 2.50 -24.18
C ALA A 70 7.29 2.59 -23.12
N LEU A 71 6.91 2.83 -21.86
CA LEU A 71 7.87 2.90 -20.75
C LEU A 71 8.56 1.55 -20.52
N MET A 72 7.81 0.45 -20.49
CA MET A 72 8.37 -0.89 -20.31
C MET A 72 9.25 -1.34 -21.48
N ALA A 73 8.87 -1.00 -22.72
CA ALA A 73 9.70 -1.27 -23.90
C ALA A 73 11.08 -0.58 -23.80
N ARG A 74 11.10 0.66 -23.29
CA ARG A 74 12.32 1.46 -23.16
C ARG A 74 13.19 1.04 -21.97
N THR A 75 12.60 0.77 -20.81
CA THR A 75 13.34 0.54 -19.56
C THR A 75 13.62 -0.94 -19.29
N VAL A 76 12.90 -1.84 -19.96
CA VAL A 76 13.01 -3.30 -19.83
C VAL A 76 13.10 -3.74 -18.35
N PRO A 77 12.09 -3.44 -17.52
CA PRO A 77 12.13 -3.78 -16.11
C PRO A 77 12.11 -5.30 -15.90
N GLU A 78 12.86 -5.78 -14.91
CA GLU A 78 12.83 -7.18 -14.48
C GLU A 78 11.67 -7.41 -13.50
N ILE A 79 11.32 -6.36 -12.75
CA ILE A 79 10.25 -6.39 -11.75
C ILE A 79 9.40 -5.13 -11.92
N VAL A 80 8.10 -5.30 -11.77
CA VAL A 80 7.15 -4.19 -11.67
C VAL A 80 6.47 -4.22 -10.31
N VAL A 81 6.52 -3.09 -9.58
CA VAL A 81 5.77 -2.89 -8.34
C VAL A 81 4.72 -1.80 -8.57
N HIS A 82 3.46 -2.21 -8.61
CA HIS A 82 2.32 -1.34 -8.90
C HIS A 82 1.69 -0.83 -7.61
N LEU A 83 2.02 0.41 -7.25
CA LEU A 83 1.49 1.12 -6.08
C LEU A 83 0.61 2.32 -6.48
N ALA A 84 0.62 2.72 -7.74
CA ALA A 84 -0.23 3.79 -8.24
C ALA A 84 -1.70 3.37 -8.18
N ALA A 85 -2.51 4.18 -7.53
CA ALA A 85 -3.94 3.98 -7.41
C ALA A 85 -4.60 5.25 -6.85
N GLN A 86 -5.90 5.41 -7.08
CA GLN A 86 -6.70 6.26 -6.22
C GLN A 86 -6.98 5.52 -4.92
N ALA A 87 -6.49 6.06 -3.82
CA ALA A 87 -6.65 5.52 -2.48
C ALA A 87 -7.66 6.36 -1.67
N GLY A 88 -8.09 5.82 -0.52
CA GLY A 88 -9.04 6.49 0.37
C GLY A 88 -10.43 5.86 0.29
N VAL A 89 -10.90 5.27 1.40
CA VAL A 89 -12.21 4.61 1.46
C VAL A 89 -13.33 5.64 1.28
N ARG A 90 -13.25 6.76 2.01
CA ARG A 90 -14.31 7.79 2.03
C ARG A 90 -14.38 8.57 0.72
N TYR A 91 -13.25 8.93 0.16
CA TYR A 91 -13.20 9.66 -1.11
C TYR A 91 -13.83 8.89 -2.27
N SER A 92 -13.94 7.55 -2.18
CA SER A 92 -14.65 6.76 -3.19
C SER A 92 -16.16 7.01 -3.24
N LEU A 93 -16.74 7.62 -2.18
CA LEU A 93 -18.12 8.07 -2.14
C LEU A 93 -18.29 9.45 -2.80
N GLU A 94 -17.25 10.27 -2.76
CA GLU A 94 -17.25 11.65 -3.25
C GLU A 94 -16.86 11.72 -4.74
N ASN A 95 -15.85 10.95 -5.13
CA ASN A 95 -15.32 10.93 -6.51
C ASN A 95 -15.11 9.48 -7.01
N PRO A 96 -16.19 8.75 -7.33
CA PRO A 96 -16.09 7.36 -7.80
C PRO A 96 -15.36 7.22 -9.14
N GLN A 97 -15.43 8.22 -10.02
CA GLN A 97 -14.78 8.19 -11.33
C GLN A 97 -13.26 8.04 -11.21
N ALA A 98 -12.62 8.71 -10.25
CA ALA A 98 -11.19 8.59 -10.03
C ALA A 98 -10.74 7.14 -9.72
N TYR A 99 -11.63 6.34 -9.11
CA TYR A 99 -11.36 4.91 -8.84
C TYR A 99 -11.55 4.04 -10.08
N ALA A 100 -12.54 4.35 -10.91
CA ALA A 100 -12.71 3.66 -12.19
C ALA A 100 -11.50 3.92 -13.09
N ASP A 101 -11.06 5.16 -13.22
CA ASP A 101 -9.94 5.53 -14.08
C ASP A 101 -8.63 4.94 -13.56
N ALA A 102 -8.22 5.26 -12.33
CA ALA A 102 -6.91 4.83 -11.83
C ALA A 102 -6.87 3.33 -11.48
N ASN A 103 -7.89 2.81 -10.76
CA ASN A 103 -7.78 1.45 -10.22
C ASN A 103 -8.21 0.38 -11.21
N LEU A 104 -9.23 0.63 -12.05
CA LEU A 104 -9.67 -0.33 -13.05
C LEU A 104 -8.92 -0.14 -14.37
N MET A 105 -9.05 1.03 -15.01
CA MET A 105 -8.41 1.28 -16.28
C MET A 105 -6.90 1.32 -16.18
N GLY A 106 -6.34 1.95 -15.13
CA GLY A 106 -4.91 1.96 -14.88
C GLY A 106 -4.34 0.56 -14.67
N SER A 107 -5.02 -0.29 -13.90
CA SER A 107 -4.61 -1.70 -13.74
C SER A 107 -4.70 -2.50 -15.03
N PHE A 108 -5.74 -2.27 -15.84
CA PHE A 108 -5.87 -2.88 -17.16
C PHE A 108 -4.72 -2.48 -18.09
N GLN A 109 -4.38 -1.19 -18.17
CA GLN A 109 -3.24 -0.70 -18.98
C GLN A 109 -1.92 -1.32 -18.51
N LEU A 110 -1.74 -1.48 -17.20
CA LEU A 110 -0.56 -2.15 -16.66
C LEU A 110 -0.49 -3.63 -17.10
N LEU A 111 -1.59 -4.37 -16.96
CA LEU A 111 -1.63 -5.79 -17.30
C LEU A 111 -1.38 -6.01 -18.79
N GLU A 112 -1.93 -5.17 -19.69
CA GLU A 112 -1.63 -5.19 -21.11
C GLU A 112 -0.15 -4.85 -21.39
N ALA A 113 0.42 -3.89 -20.69
CA ALA A 113 1.84 -3.55 -20.83
C ALA A 113 2.75 -4.72 -20.38
N VAL A 114 2.43 -5.38 -19.26
CA VAL A 114 3.19 -6.54 -18.76
C VAL A 114 3.01 -7.75 -19.68
N ARG A 115 1.82 -7.93 -20.28
CA ARG A 115 1.60 -8.97 -21.30
C ARG A 115 2.49 -8.77 -22.53
N ALA A 116 2.62 -7.52 -22.99
CA ALA A 116 3.44 -7.17 -24.15
C ALA A 116 4.95 -7.21 -23.82
N HIS A 117 5.33 -6.92 -22.59
CA HIS A 117 6.70 -6.86 -22.10
C HIS A 117 6.83 -7.68 -20.81
N PRO A 118 6.95 -9.02 -20.90
CA PRO A 118 6.95 -9.92 -19.74
C PRO A 118 8.05 -9.58 -18.74
N VAL A 119 7.72 -9.69 -17.46
CA VAL A 119 8.63 -9.45 -16.33
C VAL A 119 8.83 -10.72 -15.50
N ARG A 120 9.90 -10.78 -14.74
CA ARG A 120 10.17 -11.87 -13.80
C ARG A 120 9.12 -11.94 -12.68
N HIS A 121 8.62 -10.79 -12.24
CA HIS A 121 7.63 -10.73 -11.17
C HIS A 121 6.83 -9.42 -11.26
N LEU A 122 5.50 -9.54 -11.24
CA LEU A 122 4.55 -8.44 -11.09
C LEU A 122 4.03 -8.42 -9.66
N LEU A 123 4.19 -7.29 -8.96
CA LEU A 123 3.75 -7.10 -7.59
C LEU A 123 2.68 -5.99 -7.56
N LEU A 124 1.51 -6.28 -6.97
CA LEU A 124 0.33 -5.41 -7.04
C LEU A 124 -0.19 -5.04 -5.66
N ALA A 125 -0.34 -3.74 -5.40
CA ALA A 125 -0.90 -3.26 -4.14
C ALA A 125 -2.43 -3.38 -4.12
N SER A 126 -2.94 -4.33 -3.32
CA SER A 126 -4.34 -4.42 -2.91
C SER A 126 -4.52 -3.81 -1.51
N THR A 127 -5.55 -4.20 -0.77
CA THR A 127 -5.95 -3.57 0.48
C THR A 127 -6.67 -4.55 1.41
N SER A 128 -6.52 -4.39 2.72
CA SER A 128 -7.34 -5.09 3.71
C SER A 128 -8.84 -4.74 3.62
N SER A 129 -9.20 -3.60 2.98
CA SER A 129 -10.60 -3.26 2.70
C SER A 129 -11.28 -4.28 1.79
N ALA A 130 -10.52 -5.10 1.06
CA ALA A 130 -11.04 -6.21 0.24
C ALA A 130 -11.79 -7.25 1.09
N TYR A 131 -11.45 -7.44 2.36
CA TYR A 131 -12.16 -8.34 3.26
C TYR A 131 -13.61 -7.86 3.56
N GLY A 132 -13.86 -6.56 3.42
CA GLY A 132 -15.20 -5.97 3.41
C GLY A 132 -16.02 -6.35 4.64
N GLY A 133 -17.10 -7.09 4.43
CA GLY A 133 -18.04 -7.54 5.46
C GLY A 133 -17.59 -8.77 6.27
N ASN A 134 -16.37 -9.27 6.10
CA ASN A 134 -15.87 -10.39 6.91
C ASN A 134 -15.73 -9.96 8.39
N THR A 135 -16.10 -10.84 9.32
CA THR A 135 -16.13 -10.58 10.76
C THR A 135 -15.12 -11.40 11.55
N GLU A 136 -14.67 -12.54 11.01
CA GLU A 136 -13.69 -13.41 11.65
C GLU A 136 -12.28 -12.81 11.55
N LEU A 137 -11.55 -12.85 12.67
CA LEU A 137 -10.19 -12.32 12.80
C LEU A 137 -9.26 -13.39 13.37
N PRO A 138 -7.97 -13.36 13.02
CA PRO A 138 -7.34 -12.48 12.03
C PRO A 138 -7.82 -12.77 10.61
N PHE A 139 -7.83 -11.77 9.73
CA PHE A 139 -8.10 -11.97 8.30
C PHE A 139 -7.00 -12.81 7.68
N ARG A 140 -7.39 -13.94 7.09
CA ARG A 140 -6.50 -14.81 6.34
C ARG A 140 -6.66 -14.58 4.84
N GLU A 141 -5.62 -14.80 4.10
CA GLU A 141 -5.64 -14.67 2.64
C GLU A 141 -6.57 -15.68 1.97
N THR A 142 -6.79 -16.83 2.64
CA THR A 142 -7.72 -17.88 2.22
C THR A 142 -9.19 -17.54 2.49
N ASP A 143 -9.48 -16.49 3.26
CA ASP A 143 -10.85 -16.06 3.53
C ASP A 143 -11.50 -15.52 2.26
N ARG A 144 -12.75 -15.89 2.03
CA ARG A 144 -13.52 -15.39 0.89
C ARG A 144 -13.78 -13.89 1.08
N ALA A 145 -13.31 -13.09 0.15
CA ALA A 145 -13.49 -11.63 0.12
C ALA A 145 -14.43 -11.27 -1.04
N VAL A 146 -15.73 -11.43 -0.84
CA VAL A 146 -16.77 -11.28 -1.88
C VAL A 146 -17.78 -10.17 -1.60
N SER A 147 -17.66 -9.51 -0.44
CA SER A 147 -18.64 -8.49 0.00
C SER A 147 -17.93 -7.16 0.29
N PRO A 148 -17.36 -6.49 -0.73
CA PRO A 148 -16.72 -5.19 -0.54
C PRO A 148 -17.74 -4.15 -0.07
N LEU A 149 -17.35 -3.33 0.91
CA LEU A 149 -18.23 -2.31 1.49
C LEU A 149 -18.15 -0.95 0.78
N THR A 150 -17.18 -0.76 -0.10
CA THR A 150 -16.95 0.50 -0.81
C THR A 150 -16.48 0.27 -2.24
N LEU A 151 -16.62 1.26 -3.11
CA LEU A 151 -16.11 1.20 -4.48
C LEU A 151 -14.57 1.05 -4.50
N TYR A 152 -13.86 1.65 -3.54
CA TYR A 152 -12.42 1.43 -3.38
C TYR A 152 -12.10 -0.05 -3.19
N ALA A 153 -12.76 -0.72 -2.25
CA ALA A 153 -12.57 -2.14 -2.01
C ALA A 153 -12.94 -2.98 -3.24
N ALA A 154 -14.07 -2.67 -3.88
CA ALA A 154 -14.52 -3.35 -5.10
C ALA A 154 -13.52 -3.20 -6.25
N SER A 155 -12.96 -2.00 -6.46
CA SER A 155 -11.97 -1.75 -7.51
C SER A 155 -10.65 -2.53 -7.27
N LYS A 156 -10.26 -2.72 -6.01
CA LYS A 156 -9.08 -3.51 -5.67
C LYS A 156 -9.32 -5.02 -5.83
N LEU A 157 -10.49 -5.53 -5.47
CA LEU A 157 -10.88 -6.92 -5.77
C LEU A 157 -10.95 -7.18 -7.27
N ALA A 158 -11.46 -6.23 -8.05
CA ALA A 158 -11.46 -6.33 -9.51
C ALA A 158 -10.03 -6.42 -10.07
N MET A 159 -9.09 -5.62 -9.56
CA MET A 159 -7.68 -5.71 -9.91
C MET A 159 -7.09 -7.09 -9.57
N GLU A 160 -7.37 -7.65 -8.36
CA GLU A 160 -6.92 -9.00 -7.98
C GLU A 160 -7.43 -10.05 -8.98
N ALA A 161 -8.72 -9.98 -9.36
CA ALA A 161 -9.35 -10.91 -10.31
C ALA A 161 -8.78 -10.79 -11.72
N MET A 162 -8.61 -9.56 -12.23
CA MET A 162 -7.96 -9.31 -13.52
C MET A 162 -6.53 -9.84 -13.54
N ALA A 163 -5.76 -9.57 -12.49
CA ALA A 163 -4.37 -10.00 -12.37
C ALA A 163 -4.25 -11.53 -12.35
N HIS A 164 -5.15 -12.25 -11.64
CA HIS A 164 -5.19 -13.70 -11.66
C HIS A 164 -5.47 -14.23 -13.07
N SER A 165 -6.44 -13.66 -13.79
CA SER A 165 -6.77 -14.04 -15.15
C SER A 165 -5.58 -13.86 -16.11
N TYR A 166 -4.88 -12.71 -16.05
CA TYR A 166 -3.68 -12.46 -16.85
C TYR A 166 -2.51 -13.39 -16.47
N SER A 167 -2.34 -13.62 -15.18
CA SER A 167 -1.34 -14.59 -14.69
C SER A 167 -1.60 -15.98 -15.25
N HIS A 168 -2.85 -16.42 -15.27
CA HIS A 168 -3.24 -17.73 -15.87
C HIS A 168 -2.99 -17.79 -17.36
N LEU A 169 -3.50 -16.80 -18.11
CA LEU A 169 -3.50 -16.82 -19.58
C LEU A 169 -2.10 -16.59 -20.17
N PHE A 170 -1.28 -15.80 -19.53
CA PHE A 170 0.01 -15.35 -20.05
C PHE A 170 1.22 -15.77 -19.20
N ALA A 171 1.00 -16.67 -18.23
CA ALA A 171 2.05 -17.19 -17.34
C ALA A 171 2.86 -16.08 -16.64
N ILE A 172 2.23 -14.97 -16.23
CA ILE A 172 2.87 -13.84 -15.58
C ILE A 172 2.98 -14.13 -14.08
N PRO A 173 4.19 -14.31 -13.49
CA PRO A 173 4.33 -14.51 -12.06
C PRO A 173 3.85 -13.25 -11.31
N THR A 174 2.79 -13.38 -10.51
CA THR A 174 2.11 -12.25 -9.91
C THR A 174 1.87 -12.47 -8.41
N THR A 175 2.26 -11.50 -7.59
CA THR A 175 1.88 -11.43 -6.17
C THR A 175 1.07 -10.18 -5.91
N ALA A 176 -0.16 -10.34 -5.43
CA ALA A 176 -0.97 -9.24 -4.93
C ALA A 176 -0.82 -9.12 -3.41
N PHE A 177 -0.75 -7.89 -2.89
CA PHE A 177 -0.62 -7.65 -1.45
C PHE A 177 -1.86 -6.96 -0.89
N ARG A 178 -2.45 -7.46 0.17
CA ARG A 178 -3.45 -6.74 0.96
C ARG A 178 -2.74 -5.99 2.08
N PHE A 179 -2.54 -4.67 1.88
CA PHE A 179 -1.99 -3.80 2.90
C PHE A 179 -3.01 -3.48 3.98
N PHE A 180 -2.52 -3.40 5.23
CA PHE A 180 -3.26 -2.89 6.37
C PHE A 180 -2.98 -1.39 6.58
N THR A 181 -3.10 -0.87 7.81
CA THR A 181 -2.95 0.57 8.03
C THR A 181 -1.48 0.97 8.08
N VAL A 182 -0.96 1.46 6.97
CA VAL A 182 0.45 1.87 6.86
C VAL A 182 0.65 3.26 7.44
N TYR A 183 1.70 3.43 8.27
CA TYR A 183 2.05 4.70 8.90
C TYR A 183 3.57 4.91 8.95
N GLY A 184 4.00 6.16 9.18
CA GLY A 184 5.41 6.52 9.32
C GLY A 184 5.76 7.87 8.69
N PRO A 185 7.05 8.27 8.72
CA PRO A 185 7.55 9.49 8.08
C PRO A 185 7.11 9.61 6.62
N TRP A 186 6.91 10.82 6.15
CA TRP A 186 6.40 11.07 4.80
C TRP A 186 5.00 10.49 4.55
N GLY A 187 4.22 10.23 5.61
CA GLY A 187 2.88 9.66 5.53
C GLY A 187 1.90 10.49 4.71
N ARG A 188 0.74 9.92 4.44
CA ARG A 188 -0.33 10.59 3.67
C ARG A 188 -1.08 11.59 4.55
N PRO A 189 -1.33 12.83 4.05
CA PRO A 189 -2.02 13.88 4.82
C PRO A 189 -3.48 13.57 5.17
N ASP A 190 -4.14 12.69 4.42
CA ASP A 190 -5.53 12.26 4.63
C ASP A 190 -5.68 11.16 5.70
N MET A 191 -4.57 10.62 6.24
CA MET A 191 -4.60 9.58 7.27
C MET A 191 -4.67 10.17 8.68
N ALA A 192 -5.32 9.43 9.61
CA ALA A 192 -5.60 9.87 10.97
C ALA A 192 -4.35 10.38 11.71
N LEU A 193 -3.22 9.67 11.65
CA LEU A 193 -1.99 10.08 12.32
C LEU A 193 -1.55 11.49 11.89
N PHE A 194 -1.58 11.76 10.59
CA PHE A 194 -1.20 13.06 10.03
C PHE A 194 -2.22 14.16 10.39
N LEU A 195 -3.52 13.88 10.21
CA LEU A 195 -4.60 14.81 10.54
C LEU A 195 -4.59 15.21 12.02
N PHE A 196 -4.41 14.22 12.90
CA PHE A 196 -4.35 14.46 14.33
C PHE A 196 -3.12 15.27 14.73
N THR A 197 -1.95 14.95 14.16
CA THR A 197 -0.73 15.72 14.41
C THR A 197 -0.91 17.19 14.04
N ARG A 198 -1.45 17.47 12.84
CA ARG A 198 -1.70 18.84 12.37
C ARG A 198 -2.64 19.58 13.34
N LYS A 199 -3.78 18.96 13.69
CA LYS A 199 -4.78 19.57 14.56
C LYS A 199 -4.26 19.81 15.98
N ILE A 200 -3.58 18.83 16.58
CA ILE A 200 -3.02 18.95 17.94
C ILE A 200 -1.99 20.09 17.99
N LEU A 201 -1.11 20.20 16.97
CA LEU A 201 -0.13 21.29 16.91
C LEU A 201 -0.78 22.65 16.72
N ALA A 202 -1.89 22.73 15.97
CA ALA A 202 -2.68 23.95 15.78
C ALA A 202 -3.57 24.29 17.00
N GLY A 203 -3.68 23.42 18.00
CA GLY A 203 -4.60 23.60 19.14
C GLY A 203 -6.07 23.36 18.77
N GLU A 204 -6.32 22.65 17.66
CA GLU A 204 -7.65 22.31 17.18
C GLU A 204 -8.09 20.92 17.70
N PRO A 205 -9.42 20.71 17.96
CA PRO A 205 -9.92 19.43 18.40
C PRO A 205 -9.82 18.36 17.31
N ILE A 206 -9.56 17.11 17.72
CA ILE A 206 -9.56 15.94 16.84
C ILE A 206 -10.90 15.19 16.92
N GLU A 207 -11.38 14.69 15.80
CA GLU A 207 -12.56 13.83 15.75
C GLU A 207 -12.18 12.37 15.98
N VAL A 208 -12.72 11.79 17.06
CA VAL A 208 -12.43 10.40 17.47
C VAL A 208 -13.66 9.54 17.23
N PHE A 209 -13.58 8.65 16.27
CA PHE A 209 -14.68 7.75 15.93
C PHE A 209 -14.77 6.56 16.91
N SER A 210 -15.99 6.05 17.12
CA SER A 210 -16.27 4.91 18.02
C SER A 210 -15.69 5.08 19.43
N GLY A 211 -15.65 6.31 19.96
CA GLY A 211 -15.07 6.58 21.26
C GLY A 211 -13.60 6.16 21.43
N GLY A 212 -12.86 5.97 20.32
CA GLY A 212 -11.46 5.52 20.34
C GLY A 212 -11.28 4.00 20.47
N SER A 213 -12.37 3.22 20.52
CA SER A 213 -12.31 1.75 20.66
C SER A 213 -11.98 1.01 19.37
N ALA A 214 -12.07 1.66 18.22
CA ALA A 214 -11.71 1.04 16.94
C ALA A 214 -10.26 0.54 16.95
N GLU A 215 -10.04 -0.66 16.42
CA GLU A 215 -8.72 -1.28 16.35
C GLU A 215 -8.22 -1.35 14.91
N ARG A 216 -6.95 -1.01 14.71
CA ARG A 216 -6.28 -1.12 13.42
C ARG A 216 -4.97 -1.89 13.55
N ASP A 217 -4.72 -2.73 12.58
CA ASP A 217 -3.41 -3.32 12.37
C ASP A 217 -2.51 -2.27 11.72
N PHE A 218 -1.66 -1.64 12.54
CA PHE A 218 -0.73 -0.61 12.08
C PHE A 218 0.58 -1.26 11.59
N THR A 219 0.98 -0.90 10.38
CA THR A 219 2.20 -1.40 9.76
C THR A 219 3.16 -0.25 9.50
N TYR A 220 4.35 -0.29 10.10
CA TYR A 220 5.34 0.77 9.89
C TYR A 220 5.89 0.70 8.47
N VAL A 221 6.04 1.84 7.82
CA VAL A 221 6.31 1.90 6.38
C VAL A 221 7.62 1.24 5.97
N THR A 222 8.67 1.31 6.79
CA THR A 222 9.96 0.67 6.46
C THR A 222 9.86 -0.85 6.52
N ASP A 223 9.09 -1.39 7.46
CA ASP A 223 8.85 -2.83 7.56
C ASP A 223 8.02 -3.33 6.37
N LEU A 224 7.03 -2.52 5.96
CA LEU A 224 6.21 -2.83 4.78
C LEU A 224 7.07 -2.91 3.51
N VAL A 225 7.93 -1.91 3.27
CA VAL A 225 8.73 -1.90 2.04
C VAL A 225 9.85 -2.95 2.06
N ASP A 226 10.39 -3.32 3.23
CA ASP A 226 11.28 -4.49 3.38
C ASP A 226 10.54 -5.79 3.00
N ALA A 227 9.29 -5.96 3.44
CA ALA A 227 8.48 -7.11 3.06
C ALA A 227 8.22 -7.16 1.54
N ILE A 228 7.86 -6.04 0.90
CA ILE A 228 7.69 -5.96 -0.56
C ILE A 228 9.00 -6.31 -1.26
N ARG A 229 10.12 -5.75 -0.81
CA ARG A 229 11.44 -6.00 -1.40
C ARG A 229 11.81 -7.48 -1.35
N ARG A 230 11.58 -8.14 -0.23
CA ARG A 230 11.85 -9.59 -0.08
C ARG A 230 10.91 -10.45 -0.92
N LEU A 231 9.62 -10.10 -0.95
CA LEU A 231 8.64 -10.79 -1.80
C LEU A 231 8.98 -10.67 -3.29
N ALA A 232 9.66 -9.61 -3.72
CA ALA A 232 10.12 -9.46 -5.10
C ALA A 232 11.09 -10.58 -5.54
N ASP A 233 11.76 -11.24 -4.60
CA ASP A 233 12.67 -12.36 -4.86
C ASP A 233 11.98 -13.74 -4.76
N VAL A 234 10.68 -13.78 -4.43
CA VAL A 234 9.88 -15.01 -4.28
C VAL A 234 8.70 -15.02 -5.26
N PRO A 235 8.93 -15.02 -6.58
CA PRO A 235 7.85 -15.10 -7.55
C PRO A 235 7.07 -16.43 -7.39
N PRO A 236 5.74 -16.41 -7.53
CA PRO A 236 4.96 -17.63 -7.54
C PRO A 236 5.41 -18.55 -8.69
N PRO A 237 5.62 -19.86 -8.42
CA PRO A 237 6.01 -20.81 -9.45
C PRO A 237 4.87 -21.05 -10.45
N LEU A 238 5.21 -21.51 -11.64
CA LEU A 238 4.23 -21.98 -12.63
C LEU A 238 3.45 -23.18 -12.05
N PRO A 239 2.20 -23.37 -12.44
CA PRO A 239 1.41 -24.52 -12.01
C PRO A 239 2.15 -25.85 -12.25
N GLY A 240 2.21 -26.69 -11.23
CA GLY A 240 2.91 -27.99 -11.30
C GLY A 240 4.43 -27.95 -11.19
N THR A 241 5.08 -26.76 -11.08
CA THR A 241 6.55 -26.65 -10.97
C THR A 241 7.02 -26.32 -9.53
N GLY A 242 6.10 -26.05 -8.61
CA GLY A 242 6.39 -25.78 -7.20
C GLY A 242 5.27 -26.23 -6.29
N ALA A 243 5.56 -26.26 -4.98
CA ALA A 243 4.60 -26.65 -3.95
C ALA A 243 4.22 -25.44 -3.07
N PRO A 244 3.00 -25.44 -2.48
CA PRO A 244 2.64 -24.47 -1.45
C PRO A 244 3.62 -24.52 -0.27
N VAL A 245 3.89 -23.37 0.34
CA VAL A 245 4.78 -23.25 1.52
C VAL A 245 4.12 -23.74 2.82
N GLY A 246 2.83 -24.06 2.78
CA GLY A 246 2.05 -24.56 3.91
C GLY A 246 0.55 -24.47 3.64
N ALA A 247 -0.27 -24.84 4.64
CA ALA A 247 -1.73 -24.79 4.54
C ALA A 247 -2.29 -23.37 4.42
N CYS A 248 -1.53 -22.35 4.82
CA CYS A 248 -1.89 -20.93 4.69
C CYS A 248 -1.61 -20.35 3.29
N ASP A 249 -0.94 -21.11 2.40
CA ASP A 249 -0.54 -20.60 1.08
C ASP A 249 -1.73 -20.41 0.14
N THR A 250 -1.74 -19.29 -0.53
CA THR A 250 -2.72 -18.93 -1.57
C THR A 250 -2.20 -19.17 -2.98
N LEU A 251 -1.12 -19.96 -3.13
CA LEU A 251 -0.59 -20.32 -4.44
C LEU A 251 -1.71 -20.93 -5.30
N SER A 252 -2.02 -20.27 -6.39
CA SER A 252 -3.07 -20.75 -7.30
C SER A 252 -2.67 -22.07 -7.97
N SER A 253 -3.59 -23.01 -8.04
CA SER A 253 -3.39 -24.27 -8.78
C SER A 253 -3.40 -24.10 -10.29
N SER A 254 -3.91 -22.96 -10.79
CA SER A 254 -4.10 -22.71 -12.22
C SER A 254 -3.27 -21.55 -12.78
N ALA A 255 -2.55 -20.81 -11.93
CA ALA A 255 -1.78 -19.62 -12.35
C ALA A 255 -0.54 -19.44 -11.46
N PRO A 256 0.56 -18.84 -11.94
CA PRO A 256 1.66 -18.40 -11.11
C PRO A 256 1.24 -17.14 -10.32
N TYR A 257 0.26 -17.28 -9.44
CA TYR A 257 -0.38 -16.20 -8.70
C TYR A 257 -0.44 -16.50 -7.21
N ARG A 258 -0.18 -15.49 -6.41
CA ARG A 258 -0.28 -15.54 -4.95
C ARG A 258 -0.87 -14.26 -4.39
N LEU A 259 -1.68 -14.38 -3.35
CA LEU A 259 -2.22 -13.27 -2.58
C LEU A 259 -1.59 -13.31 -1.18
N VAL A 260 -1.09 -12.17 -0.66
CA VAL A 260 -0.37 -12.10 0.62
C VAL A 260 -0.83 -10.91 1.44
N ASN A 261 -1.12 -11.10 2.72
CA ASN A 261 -1.30 -9.98 3.65
C ASN A 261 0.05 -9.39 4.05
N ILE A 262 0.15 -8.04 4.05
CA ILE A 262 1.26 -7.34 4.67
C ILE A 262 0.71 -6.45 5.77
N GLY A 263 0.77 -6.95 7.00
CA GLY A 263 0.32 -6.31 8.23
C GLY A 263 1.24 -6.63 9.39
N GLY A 264 1.08 -5.94 10.51
CA GLY A 264 1.86 -6.17 11.73
C GLY A 264 1.38 -7.38 12.54
N GLY A 265 0.15 -7.86 12.31
CA GLY A 265 -0.48 -8.92 13.11
C GLY A 265 -0.73 -8.53 14.57
N ARG A 266 -0.69 -7.24 14.88
CA ARG A 266 -0.83 -6.69 16.24
C ARG A 266 -1.77 -5.49 16.23
N PRO A 267 -3.08 -5.69 16.31
CA PRO A 267 -4.05 -4.61 16.31
C PRO A 267 -3.83 -3.64 17.49
N VAL A 268 -3.92 -2.37 17.21
CA VAL A 268 -3.79 -1.30 18.20
C VAL A 268 -5.07 -0.48 18.22
N ARG A 269 -5.57 -0.17 19.42
CA ARG A 269 -6.72 0.70 19.61
C ARG A 269 -6.39 2.13 19.24
N LEU A 270 -7.37 2.84 18.68
CA LEU A 270 -7.21 4.24 18.29
C LEU A 270 -6.83 5.15 19.46
N ASP A 271 -7.40 4.90 20.66
CA ASP A 271 -7.05 5.66 21.88
C ASP A 271 -5.58 5.46 22.29
N ALA A 272 -5.01 4.26 22.14
CA ALA A 272 -3.60 4.00 22.40
C ALA A 272 -2.68 4.70 21.38
N MET A 273 -3.09 4.74 20.11
CA MET A 273 -2.37 5.49 19.07
C MET A 273 -2.39 7.00 19.38
N ILE A 274 -3.55 7.54 19.81
CA ILE A 274 -3.66 8.95 20.19
C ILE A 274 -2.78 9.25 21.41
N ALA A 275 -2.77 8.39 22.43
CA ALA A 275 -1.91 8.57 23.61
C ALA A 275 -0.42 8.58 23.26
N ALA A 276 0.02 7.69 22.36
CA ALA A 276 1.40 7.68 21.88
C ALA A 276 1.75 8.96 21.08
N LEU A 277 0.79 9.48 20.31
CA LEU A 277 0.96 10.73 19.57
C LEU A 277 1.03 11.95 20.51
N GLU A 278 0.15 12.03 21.51
CA GLU A 278 0.17 13.07 22.55
C GLU A 278 1.52 13.09 23.30
N ALA A 279 2.03 11.91 23.67
CA ALA A 279 3.33 11.78 24.32
C ALA A 279 4.48 12.27 23.41
N ALA A 280 4.46 11.90 22.13
CA ALA A 280 5.49 12.32 21.17
C ALA A 280 5.44 13.82 20.85
N LEU A 281 4.25 14.42 20.84
CA LEU A 281 4.05 15.86 20.63
C LEU A 281 4.30 16.71 21.86
N GLY A 282 4.21 16.11 23.08
CA GLY A 282 4.22 16.84 24.35
C GLY A 282 2.96 17.68 24.57
N ARG A 283 1.85 17.36 23.90
CA ARG A 283 0.59 18.10 23.93
C ARG A 283 -0.60 17.13 24.01
N ARG A 284 -1.64 17.50 24.80
CA ARG A 284 -2.90 16.77 24.85
C ARG A 284 -3.83 17.21 23.72
N ALA A 285 -4.58 16.24 23.19
CA ALA A 285 -5.61 16.49 22.20
C ALA A 285 -6.95 16.82 22.88
N GLU A 286 -7.61 17.87 22.44
CA GLU A 286 -9.05 18.02 22.65
C GLU A 286 -9.79 17.04 21.71
N ARG A 287 -10.78 16.29 22.23
CA ARG A 287 -11.42 15.19 21.50
C ARG A 287 -12.92 15.43 21.35
N ILE A 288 -13.39 15.36 20.08
CA ILE A 288 -14.81 15.34 19.74
C ILE A 288 -15.16 13.90 19.35
N LEU A 289 -16.04 13.27 20.14
CA LEU A 289 -16.46 11.89 19.87
C LEU A 289 -17.49 11.87 18.74
N LYS A 290 -17.31 10.97 17.77
CA LYS A 290 -18.19 10.77 16.60
C LYS A 290 -18.56 9.29 16.46
N PRO A 291 -19.74 8.99 15.89
CA PRO A 291 -20.10 7.63 15.50
C PRO A 291 -19.18 7.11 14.37
N LEU A 292 -19.10 5.79 14.20
CA LEU A 292 -18.34 5.17 13.10
C LEU A 292 -18.93 5.61 11.76
N PRO A 293 -18.11 6.12 10.82
CA PRO A 293 -18.58 6.52 9.51
C PRO A 293 -19.04 5.32 8.66
N PRO A 294 -19.97 5.52 7.72
CA PRO A 294 -20.32 4.49 6.74
C PRO A 294 -19.11 3.99 5.96
N GLY A 295 -19.02 2.67 5.79
CA GLY A 295 -17.93 2.02 5.05
C GLY A 295 -16.65 1.78 5.86
N ASP A 296 -16.52 2.34 7.07
CA ASP A 296 -15.43 2.01 7.99
C ASP A 296 -15.76 0.72 8.77
N VAL A 297 -14.72 -0.08 9.06
CA VAL A 297 -14.82 -1.30 9.87
C VAL A 297 -14.34 -1.02 11.30
N ALA A 298 -14.91 -1.73 12.29
CA ALA A 298 -14.52 -1.55 13.68
C ALA A 298 -13.10 -2.05 13.98
N ARG A 299 -12.71 -3.16 13.35
CA ARG A 299 -11.42 -3.84 13.61
C ARG A 299 -10.78 -4.33 12.31
N THR A 300 -9.44 -4.26 12.26
CA THR A 300 -8.63 -4.94 11.25
C THR A 300 -7.48 -5.66 11.93
N HIS A 301 -7.22 -6.90 11.53
CA HIS A 301 -6.14 -7.74 12.06
C HIS A 301 -5.68 -8.69 10.97
N ALA A 302 -4.41 -8.62 10.56
CA ALA A 302 -3.81 -9.50 9.57
C ALA A 302 -3.40 -10.85 10.18
N SER A 303 -3.67 -11.96 9.50
CA SER A 303 -2.80 -13.12 9.63
C SER A 303 -1.48 -12.81 8.94
N THR A 304 -0.37 -13.15 9.57
CA THR A 304 0.98 -12.96 9.04
C THR A 304 1.66 -14.29 8.74
N GLU A 305 0.95 -15.40 8.86
CA GLU A 305 1.48 -16.77 8.71
C GLU A 305 2.11 -16.99 7.33
N LEU A 306 1.40 -16.60 6.27
CA LEU A 306 1.90 -16.76 4.90
C LEU A 306 3.12 -15.88 4.63
N LEU A 307 3.08 -14.62 5.06
CA LEU A 307 4.21 -13.71 4.91
C LEU A 307 5.46 -14.28 5.62
N GLN A 308 5.30 -14.75 6.87
CA GLN A 308 6.38 -15.38 7.63
C GLN A 308 6.94 -16.61 6.92
N ALA A 309 6.08 -17.45 6.35
CA ALA A 309 6.49 -18.65 5.63
C ALA A 309 7.26 -18.33 4.34
N LEU A 310 6.89 -17.25 3.64
CA LEU A 310 7.50 -16.85 2.36
C LEU A 310 8.84 -16.15 2.52
N ILE A 311 8.98 -15.23 3.50
CA ILE A 311 10.14 -14.35 3.61
C ILE A 311 10.87 -14.44 4.96
N GLY A 312 10.43 -15.27 5.88
CA GLY A 312 11.05 -15.47 7.20
C GLY A 312 10.91 -14.27 8.15
N ARG A 313 10.09 -13.28 7.82
CA ARG A 313 9.91 -12.02 8.57
C ARG A 313 8.50 -11.48 8.46
N VAL A 314 8.11 -10.70 9.48
CA VAL A 314 6.87 -9.91 9.50
C VAL A 314 7.18 -8.49 9.98
N PRO A 315 6.33 -7.50 9.67
CA PRO A 315 6.44 -6.16 10.24
C PRO A 315 6.39 -6.20 11.78
N GLU A 316 7.39 -5.60 12.44
CA GLU A 316 7.53 -5.71 13.91
C GLU A 316 7.63 -4.36 14.63
N THR A 317 7.87 -3.26 13.92
CA THR A 317 8.07 -1.94 14.52
C THR A 317 6.81 -1.49 15.29
N PRO A 318 6.89 -1.34 16.64
CA PRO A 318 5.75 -0.93 17.44
C PRO A 318 5.42 0.54 17.26
N ILE A 319 4.16 0.93 17.53
CA ILE A 319 3.71 2.32 17.44
C ILE A 319 4.52 3.27 18.33
N GLY A 320 5.00 2.79 19.48
CA GLY A 320 5.87 3.55 20.38
C GLY A 320 7.21 3.97 19.77
N THR A 321 7.68 3.29 18.73
CA THR A 321 8.87 3.65 17.95
C THR A 321 8.49 4.45 16.69
N GLY A 322 7.50 3.99 15.95
CA GLY A 322 7.15 4.58 14.67
C GLY A 322 6.47 5.95 14.77
N ILE A 323 5.66 6.21 15.80
CA ILE A 323 5.00 7.51 16.00
C ILE A 323 6.01 8.62 16.34
N PRO A 324 6.95 8.46 17.29
CA PRO A 324 8.01 9.46 17.50
C PRO A 324 8.83 9.75 16.23
N ALA A 325 9.17 8.74 15.44
CA ALA A 325 9.88 8.94 14.18
C ALA A 325 9.05 9.76 13.17
N PHE A 326 7.74 9.50 13.07
CA PHE A 326 6.82 10.30 12.28
C PHE A 326 6.73 11.75 12.76
N VAL A 327 6.61 11.98 14.08
CA VAL A 327 6.53 13.33 14.67
C VAL A 327 7.82 14.12 14.44
N ALA A 328 8.99 13.49 14.59
CA ALA A 328 10.28 14.11 14.32
C ALA A 328 10.39 14.56 12.86
N TRP A 329 10.00 13.67 11.92
CA TRP A 329 9.93 14.02 10.50
C TRP A 329 8.95 15.16 10.25
N TYR A 330 7.73 15.10 10.83
CA TYR A 330 6.69 16.10 10.62
C TYR A 330 7.17 17.49 11.04
N ARG A 331 7.77 17.60 12.23
CA ARG A 331 8.31 18.85 12.75
C ARG A 331 9.44 19.39 11.85
N SER A 332 10.35 18.53 11.44
CA SER A 332 11.45 18.94 10.54
C SER A 332 10.95 19.42 9.18
N TYR A 333 9.98 18.73 8.60
CA TYR A 333 9.46 19.04 7.27
C TYR A 333 8.61 20.32 7.25
N TYR A 334 7.78 20.55 8.28
CA TYR A 334 6.89 21.71 8.36
C TYR A 334 7.46 22.88 9.17
N GLY A 335 8.62 22.74 9.81
CA GLY A 335 9.25 23.79 10.60
C GLY A 335 8.49 24.11 11.91
N VAL A 336 7.89 23.13 12.58
CA VAL A 336 7.02 23.30 13.78
C VAL A 336 7.44 22.47 14.97
#